data_ff40c18327c19a04fc8ed7ca5a2ff56f
#
_entry.id   ff40c18327c19a04fc8ed7ca5a2ff56f
#
_cell.length_a   1.000
_cell.length_b   1.000
_cell.length_c   1.000
_cell.angle_alpha   90.00
_cell.angle_beta   90.00
_cell.angle_gamma   90.00
#
_symmetry.space_group_name_H-M   'P 1'
#
loop_
_entity.id
_entity.type
_entity.pdbx_description
1 polymer ?
#
loop_
_entity_poly.entity_id
_entity_poly.type
_entity_poly.pdbx_seq_one_letter_code
_entity_poly.pdbx_strand_id
1 'polypeptide(L)'
;MKCIICHSTDITVRRVNEQLSRGEDMILVPVEVLVCNNCGERYYDRHTMKKLEGIEDAVNAGQVSLERVGEVLRVSQEMIAA
;
A
#
# COMPACT_ATOMS: atom_id res chain seq x y z
N MET A 1 17.69 13.84 -6.36
CA MET A 1 17.01 12.72 -7.02
C MET A 1 16.00 13.28 -8.03
N LYS A 2 15.88 12.66 -9.18
CA LYS A 2 14.97 13.10 -10.23
C LYS A 2 13.98 11.97 -10.53
N CYS A 3 12.70 12.30 -10.61
CA CYS A 3 11.67 11.31 -10.93
C CYS A 3 11.88 10.76 -12.35
N ILE A 4 11.88 9.43 -12.49
CA ILE A 4 12.08 8.79 -13.79
C ILE A 4 10.82 8.85 -14.66
N ILE A 5 9.68 9.17 -14.10
CA ILE A 5 8.41 9.25 -14.83
C ILE A 5 8.14 10.66 -15.34
N CYS A 6 8.18 11.67 -14.48
CA CYS A 6 7.84 13.06 -14.85
C CYS A 6 9.01 14.03 -14.83
N HIS A 7 10.20 13.58 -14.43
CA HIS A 7 11.45 14.37 -14.36
C HIS A 7 11.44 15.49 -13.31
N SER A 8 10.45 15.52 -12.42
CA SER A 8 10.43 16.47 -11.31
C SER A 8 11.53 16.13 -10.29
N THR A 9 12.07 17.16 -9.64
CA THR A 9 13.01 16.99 -8.52
C THR A 9 12.30 17.10 -7.17
N ASP A 10 11.00 17.34 -7.17
CA ASP A 10 10.20 17.49 -5.95
C ASP A 10 9.79 16.12 -5.39
N ILE A 11 10.76 15.46 -4.76
CA ILE A 11 10.59 14.13 -4.17
C ILE A 11 10.87 14.24 -2.68
N THR A 12 9.89 13.87 -1.86
CA THR A 12 9.99 13.93 -0.40
C THR A 12 9.51 12.65 0.24
N VAL A 13 9.92 12.43 1.50
CA VAL A 13 9.41 11.33 2.31
C VAL A 13 7.97 11.62 2.71
N ARG A 14 7.07 10.68 2.46
CA ARG A 14 5.66 10.78 2.85
C ARG A 14 5.19 9.46 3.43
N ARG A 15 4.22 9.55 4.34
CA ARG A 15 3.55 8.37 4.87
C ARG A 15 2.45 7.93 3.92
N VAL A 16 2.52 6.68 3.48
CA VAL A 16 1.54 6.09 2.57
C VAL A 16 1.05 4.75 3.13
N ASN A 17 -0.09 4.29 2.65
CA ASN A 17 -0.61 2.96 2.97
C ASN A 17 -0.27 2.00 1.84
N GLU A 18 0.62 1.05 2.11
CA GLU A 18 0.87 -0.04 1.20
C GLU A 18 -0.22 -1.10 1.35
N GLN A 19 -0.56 -1.76 0.27
CA GLN A 19 -1.63 -2.76 0.26
C GLN A 19 -1.04 -4.16 0.17
N LEU A 20 -1.41 -5.00 1.12
CA LEU A 20 -1.10 -6.42 1.10
C LEU A 20 -2.41 -7.19 0.94
N SER A 21 -2.37 -8.28 0.19
CA SER A 21 -3.52 -9.16 0.01
C SER A 21 -3.33 -10.43 0.80
N ARG A 22 -4.38 -10.86 1.51
CA ARG A 22 -4.41 -12.15 2.20
C ARG A 22 -5.79 -12.78 1.96
N GLY A 23 -5.85 -13.74 1.04
CA GLY A 23 -7.13 -14.29 0.61
C GLY A 23 -7.97 -13.20 -0.05
N GLU A 24 -9.16 -12.94 0.48
CA GLU A 24 -10.04 -11.86 0.03
C GLU A 24 -9.82 -10.57 0.81
N ASP A 25 -8.96 -10.58 1.81
CA ASP A 25 -8.70 -9.43 2.64
C ASP A 25 -7.66 -8.50 2.01
N MET A 26 -7.89 -7.21 2.17
CA MET A 26 -6.91 -6.18 1.86
C MET A 26 -6.39 -5.62 3.17
N ILE A 27 -5.07 -5.62 3.33
CA ILE A 27 -4.42 -5.14 4.55
C ILE A 27 -3.62 -3.90 4.22
N LEU A 28 -3.88 -2.80 4.93
CA LEU A 28 -3.18 -1.55 4.76
C LEU A 28 -2.01 -1.49 5.74
N VAL A 29 -0.82 -1.20 5.22
CA VAL A 29 0.39 -1.07 6.03
C VAL A 29 0.91 0.34 5.89
N PRO A 30 0.82 1.19 6.94
CA PRO A 30 1.37 2.53 6.88
C PRO A 30 2.89 2.48 6.92
N VAL A 31 3.52 3.08 5.91
CA VAL A 31 4.99 3.16 5.80
C VAL A 31 5.41 4.52 5.25
N GLU A 32 6.65 4.89 5.51
CA GLU A 32 7.24 6.10 4.96
C GLU A 32 8.11 5.74 3.76
N VAL A 33 7.83 6.36 2.63
CA VAL A 33 8.56 6.14 1.37
C VAL A 33 8.80 7.48 0.67
N LEU A 34 9.74 7.51 -0.24
CA LEU A 34 9.93 8.66 -1.12
C LEU A 34 8.80 8.71 -2.14
N VAL A 35 8.19 9.88 -2.30
CA VAL A 35 7.09 10.10 -3.23
C VAL A 35 7.37 11.34 -4.05
N CYS A 36 7.19 11.23 -5.37
CA CYS A 36 7.21 12.39 -6.25
C CYS A 36 5.94 13.20 -6.04
N ASN A 37 6.08 14.44 -5.60
CA ASN A 37 4.93 15.30 -5.32
C ASN A 37 4.22 15.79 -6.58
N ASN A 38 4.84 15.61 -7.75
CA ASN A 38 4.24 16.01 -9.02
C ASN A 38 3.37 14.91 -9.63
N CYS A 39 3.86 13.66 -9.70
CA CYS A 39 3.13 12.57 -10.36
C CYS A 39 2.67 11.46 -9.41
N GLY A 40 3.11 11.48 -8.16
CA GLY A 40 2.71 10.47 -7.16
C GLY A 40 3.50 9.17 -7.20
N GLU A 41 4.53 9.07 -8.05
CA GLU A 41 5.36 7.88 -8.12
C GLU A 41 6.05 7.63 -6.79
N ARG A 42 6.08 6.36 -6.34
CA ARG A 42 6.70 5.96 -5.08
C ARG A 42 8.03 5.26 -5.34
N TYR A 43 9.00 5.51 -4.48
CA TYR A 43 10.34 4.94 -4.59
C TYR A 43 10.67 4.16 -3.32
N TYR A 44 11.09 2.91 -3.51
CA TYR A 44 11.37 1.98 -2.41
C TYR A 44 12.84 1.64 -2.40
N ASP A 45 13.53 1.94 -1.31
CA ASP A 45 14.89 1.48 -1.12
C ASP A 45 14.90 0.05 -0.56
N ARG A 46 16.10 -0.52 -0.46
CA ARG A 46 16.28 -1.89 0.04
C ARG A 46 15.78 -2.06 1.47
N HIS A 47 16.02 -1.05 2.32
CA HIS A 47 15.59 -1.08 3.71
C HIS A 47 14.07 -1.12 3.81
N THR A 48 13.38 -0.29 3.05
CA THR A 48 11.92 -0.24 3.00
C THR A 48 11.34 -1.56 2.48
N MET A 49 11.94 -2.12 1.43
CA MET A 49 11.49 -3.40 0.88
C MET A 49 11.61 -4.53 1.90
N LYS A 50 12.72 -4.59 2.64
CA LYS A 50 12.91 -5.60 3.70
C LYS A 50 11.91 -5.42 4.84
N LYS A 51 11.62 -4.19 5.20
CA LYS A 51 10.63 -3.87 6.23
C LYS A 51 9.24 -4.37 5.82
N LEU A 52 8.85 -4.12 4.57
CA LEU A 52 7.56 -4.57 4.04
C LEU A 52 7.47 -6.10 4.00
N GLU A 53 8.53 -6.79 3.59
CA GLU A 53 8.58 -8.26 3.60
C GLU A 53 8.41 -8.81 5.02
N GLY A 54 9.07 -8.22 6.00
CA GLY A 54 8.95 -8.62 7.40
C GLY A 54 7.54 -8.43 7.94
N ILE A 55 6.89 -7.34 7.58
CA ILE A 55 5.51 -7.07 7.99
C ILE A 55 4.56 -8.08 7.32
N GLU A 56 4.76 -8.37 6.04
CA GLU A 56 3.95 -9.36 5.32
C GLU A 56 4.06 -10.74 5.97
N ASP A 57 5.28 -11.17 6.31
CA ASP A 57 5.51 -12.44 7.00
C ASP A 57 4.80 -12.48 8.36
N ALA A 58 4.87 -11.39 9.12
CA ALA A 58 4.22 -11.29 10.43
C ALA A 58 2.69 -11.33 10.32
N VAL A 59 2.13 -10.67 9.29
CA VAL A 59 0.68 -10.71 9.01
C VAL A 59 0.24 -12.12 8.68
N ASN A 60 0.97 -12.81 7.80
CA ASN A 60 0.66 -14.18 7.39
C ASN A 60 0.78 -15.18 8.53
N ALA A 61 1.68 -14.92 9.48
CA ALA A 61 1.87 -15.75 10.67
C ALA A 61 0.88 -15.41 11.80
N GLY A 62 0.03 -14.40 11.63
CA GLY A 62 -0.92 -13.98 12.66
C GLY A 62 -0.26 -13.31 13.87
N GLN A 63 0.92 -12.72 13.70
CA GLN A 63 1.72 -12.13 14.78
C GLN A 63 1.45 -10.64 14.99
N VAL A 64 0.60 -10.03 14.20
CA VAL A 64 0.25 -8.61 14.31
C VAL A 64 -1.24 -8.45 14.56
N SER A 65 -1.59 -7.40 15.31
CA SER A 65 -2.98 -7.03 15.50
C SER A 65 -3.47 -6.26 14.29
N LEU A 66 -4.64 -6.64 13.78
CA LEU A 66 -5.29 -5.96 12.66
C LEU A 66 -6.59 -5.34 13.15
N GLU A 67 -6.85 -4.11 12.70
CA GLU A 67 -8.12 -3.44 12.99
C GLU A 67 -8.93 -3.25 11.72
N ARG A 68 -10.24 -3.29 11.82
CA ARG A 68 -11.12 -3.08 10.68
C ARG A 68 -11.25 -1.59 10.40
N VAL A 69 -10.88 -1.16 9.18
CA VAL A 69 -10.97 0.24 8.78
C VAL A 69 -12.01 0.47 7.68
N GLY A 70 -12.75 -0.54 7.34
CA GLY A 70 -13.79 -0.49 6.32
C GLY A 70 -14.23 -1.88 5.95
N GLU A 71 -15.02 -1.99 4.90
CA GLU A 71 -15.50 -3.25 4.37
C GLU A 71 -15.39 -3.25 2.85
N VAL A 72 -15.22 -4.44 2.27
CA VAL A 72 -15.35 -4.62 0.83
C VAL A 72 -16.78 -5.07 0.55
N LEU A 73 -17.49 -4.26 -0.22
CA LEU A 73 -18.90 -4.51 -0.52
C LEU A 73 -19.04 -4.77 -2.01
N ARG A 74 -19.94 -5.67 -2.36
CA ARG A 74 -20.24 -6.02 -3.76
C ARG A 74 -21.69 -5.67 -4.07
N VAL A 75 -21.90 -5.05 -5.24
CA VAL A 75 -23.28 -4.84 -5.73
C VAL A 75 -23.92 -6.21 -6.00
N SER A 76 -25.15 -6.39 -5.54
CA SER A 76 -25.89 -7.63 -5.76
C SER A 76 -26.05 -7.89 -7.27
N GLN A 77 -25.88 -9.13 -7.68
CA GLN A 77 -26.10 -9.57 -9.06
C GLN A 77 -27.51 -9.24 -9.55
N GLU A 78 -28.49 -9.28 -8.67
CA GLU A 78 -29.88 -8.96 -9.01
C GLU A 78 -30.05 -7.51 -9.43
N MET A 79 -29.27 -6.60 -8.87
CA MET A 79 -29.29 -5.18 -9.24
C MET A 79 -28.65 -4.92 -10.61
N ILE A 80 -27.68 -5.75 -10.99
CA ILE A 80 -26.94 -5.61 -12.25
C ILE A 80 -27.71 -6.25 -13.41
N ALA A 81 -28.45 -7.31 -13.14
CA ALA A 81 -29.16 -8.11 -14.14
C ALA A 81 -30.46 -7.47 -14.64
N ALA A 82 -30.83 -6.33 -14.11
CA ALA A 82 -32.06 -5.63 -14.50
C ALA A 82 -31.97 -4.98 -15.87
#